data_3ff7be2ec5350a112c66e4b36dfa3344
#
_entry.id   3ff7be2ec5350a112c66e4b36dfa3344
#
_cell.length_a   1.000
_cell.length_b   1.000
_cell.length_c   1.000
_cell.angle_alpha   90.00
_cell.angle_beta   90.00
_cell.angle_gamma   90.00
#
_symmetry.space_group_name_H-M   'P 1'
#
loop_
_entity.id
_entity.type
_entity.pdbx_description
1 polymer ?
#
loop_
_entity_poly.entity_id
_entity_poly.type
_entity_poly.pdbx_seq_one_letter_code
_entity_poly.pdbx_strand_id
1 'polypeptide(L)'
;RVAEVSARFTLDALPGKQMAIDADLSSGLITEEQARERRAKIQREADFFGAMDGASKFVKGDSIMSIVTAFINLIGGVIMGMVMEGMDFGTCVSTYTIATIGDGLCSQLPALFISTAMGMIVTRTASETDLNTDVIGQFSRQPVAIMIAGGVIICLMVIPGFPKPQLFITGAGLIALGFTLNRTLNGKSAEEEAAEKEKQAQEALSETEYYKDIDNVYKLLSVEPIEMEFGYSLIPLADESAGGTFIERVVIFRKQFAQEMGMVFPSVRMRDNQNINPNKYVIKIKGEAVADGEILIDHYLALDNGSVSQEVDGIDTIEPAFHIPAKWIPEDKKIMADIAGYTLIDPTSVMITHLSEIIKSHANELLSRQDVKTMVDKLKETNPAIVEDTVPNVVSIAYLQKVLGNLLREGVPIRDLQTILETLSDYSSSLKDMDITTEYVRQALKRTITRRFNDAGQIRVITLDAGVENKIVGAVKKSEQGSYLALDPETIQAIVQSLQMQLDKVRDVTAGFCNEIAKF
;
A
#
# COMPACT_ATOMS: atom_id res chain seq x y z
N ARG A 1 27.77 13.47 -15.35
CA ARG A 1 27.98 13.15 -13.92
C ARG A 1 26.76 12.57 -13.25
N VAL A 2 25.55 13.15 -13.46
CA VAL A 2 24.29 12.60 -12.87
C VAL A 2 24.08 11.15 -13.32
N ALA A 3 24.25 10.85 -14.61
CA ALA A 3 24.15 9.52 -15.17
C ALA A 3 25.15 8.52 -14.56
N GLU A 4 26.40 8.93 -14.40
CA GLU A 4 27.48 8.12 -13.79
C GLU A 4 27.17 7.77 -12.34
N VAL A 5 26.69 8.75 -11.56
CA VAL A 5 26.35 8.58 -10.14
C VAL A 5 25.12 7.71 -9.98
N SER A 6 24.05 7.95 -10.75
CA SER A 6 22.82 7.14 -10.71
C SER A 6 23.08 5.69 -11.10
N ALA A 7 23.85 5.44 -12.19
CA ALA A 7 24.22 4.09 -12.58
C ALA A 7 24.99 3.36 -11.47
N ARG A 8 25.91 4.05 -10.80
CA ARG A 8 26.70 3.45 -9.72
C ARG A 8 25.82 3.09 -8.52
N PHE A 9 24.93 3.98 -8.06
CA PHE A 9 24.00 3.67 -6.96
C PHE A 9 23.08 2.48 -7.28
N THR A 10 22.57 2.41 -8.50
CA THR A 10 21.72 1.30 -8.92
C THR A 10 22.47 -0.03 -8.94
N LEU A 11 23.72 -0.02 -9.47
CA LEU A 11 24.57 -1.21 -9.50
C LEU A 11 25.01 -1.66 -8.09
N ASP A 12 25.31 -0.73 -7.20
CA ASP A 12 25.68 -1.04 -5.81
C ASP A 12 24.51 -1.61 -4.99
N ALA A 13 23.26 -1.27 -5.34
CA ALA A 13 22.04 -1.81 -4.70
C ALA A 13 21.65 -3.22 -5.19
N LEU A 14 22.25 -3.74 -6.28
CA LEU A 14 21.87 -5.04 -6.87
C LEU A 14 21.98 -6.23 -5.92
N PRO A 15 23.09 -6.39 -5.13
CA PRO A 15 23.17 -7.50 -4.19
C PRO A 15 22.04 -7.50 -3.16
N GLY A 16 21.64 -6.31 -2.68
CA GLY A 16 20.52 -6.15 -1.76
C GLY A 16 19.18 -6.57 -2.39
N LYS A 17 18.91 -6.13 -3.64
CA LYS A 17 17.71 -6.54 -4.39
C LYS A 17 17.68 -8.07 -4.65
N GLN A 18 18.82 -8.69 -4.92
CA GLN A 18 18.90 -10.16 -5.11
C GLN A 18 18.63 -10.90 -3.80
N MET A 19 19.22 -10.46 -2.68
CA MET A 19 18.96 -11.04 -1.37
C MET A 19 17.48 -10.91 -0.95
N ALA A 20 16.83 -9.80 -1.26
CA ALA A 20 15.40 -9.62 -1.01
C ALA A 20 14.54 -10.65 -1.79
N ILE A 21 14.86 -10.90 -3.07
CA ILE A 21 14.16 -11.94 -3.85
C ILE A 21 14.40 -13.34 -3.26
N ASP A 22 15.61 -13.63 -2.78
CA ASP A 22 15.92 -14.93 -2.17
C ASP A 22 15.21 -15.11 -0.82
N ALA A 23 15.05 -14.03 -0.05
CA ALA A 23 14.26 -14.02 1.17
C ALA A 23 12.76 -14.23 0.87
N ASP A 24 12.20 -13.52 -0.12
CA ASP A 24 10.81 -13.68 -0.56
C ASP A 24 10.52 -15.12 -1.02
N LEU A 25 11.45 -15.72 -1.76
CA LEU A 25 11.34 -17.11 -2.23
C LEU A 25 11.42 -18.09 -1.06
N SER A 26 12.36 -17.91 -0.14
CA SER A 26 12.54 -18.79 1.02
C SER A 26 11.39 -18.72 2.02
N SER A 27 10.75 -17.57 2.15
CA SER A 27 9.54 -17.34 2.96
C SER A 27 8.24 -17.81 2.27
N GLY A 28 8.31 -18.24 1.00
CA GLY A 28 7.15 -18.69 0.23
C GLY A 28 6.22 -17.56 -0.24
N LEU A 29 6.65 -16.32 -0.16
CA LEU A 29 5.88 -15.15 -0.63
C LEU A 29 5.78 -15.09 -2.16
N ILE A 30 6.78 -15.62 -2.87
CA ILE A 30 6.81 -15.69 -4.33
C ILE A 30 7.10 -17.12 -4.81
N THR A 31 6.62 -17.44 -6.02
CA THR A 31 6.93 -18.73 -6.66
C THR A 31 8.33 -18.70 -7.31
N GLU A 32 8.89 -19.89 -7.58
CA GLU A 32 10.18 -20.00 -8.27
C GLU A 32 10.19 -19.33 -9.65
N GLU A 33 9.06 -19.39 -10.36
CA GLU A 33 8.88 -18.74 -11.66
C GLU A 33 8.90 -17.20 -11.53
N GLN A 34 8.20 -16.66 -10.55
CA GLN A 34 8.20 -15.22 -10.22
C GLN A 34 9.59 -14.74 -9.76
N ALA A 35 10.29 -15.54 -8.96
CA ALA A 35 11.65 -15.22 -8.55
C ALA A 35 12.61 -15.17 -9.75
N ARG A 36 12.46 -16.10 -10.70
CA ARG A 36 13.24 -16.14 -11.94
C ARG A 36 12.97 -14.92 -12.83
N GLU A 37 11.71 -14.52 -12.95
CA GLU A 37 11.32 -13.33 -13.70
C GLU A 37 11.88 -12.05 -13.07
N ARG A 38 11.75 -11.89 -11.74
CA ARG A 38 12.30 -10.75 -11.00
C ARG A 38 13.83 -10.68 -11.12
N ARG A 39 14.54 -11.80 -11.02
CA ARG A 39 16.00 -11.86 -11.24
C ARG A 39 16.38 -11.45 -12.66
N ALA A 40 15.62 -11.91 -13.67
CA ALA A 40 15.85 -11.53 -15.07
C ALA A 40 15.59 -10.02 -15.31
N LYS A 41 14.62 -9.42 -14.61
CA LYS A 41 14.38 -7.97 -14.64
C LYS A 41 15.55 -7.21 -14.03
N ILE A 42 16.04 -7.62 -12.86
CA ILE A 42 17.20 -7.00 -12.19
C ILE A 42 18.46 -7.13 -13.06
N GLN A 43 18.66 -8.28 -13.71
CA GLN A 43 19.83 -8.48 -14.58
C GLN A 43 19.80 -7.53 -15.79
N ARG A 44 18.62 -7.37 -16.41
CA ARG A 44 18.45 -6.40 -17.52
C ARG A 44 18.68 -4.96 -17.08
N GLU A 45 18.25 -4.61 -15.88
CA GLU A 45 18.49 -3.31 -15.26
C GLU A 45 20.01 -3.10 -15.04
N ALA A 46 20.72 -4.11 -14.54
CA ALA A 46 22.17 -4.09 -14.35
C ALA A 46 22.93 -3.91 -15.65
N ASP A 47 22.57 -4.67 -16.69
CA ASP A 47 23.21 -4.60 -18.01
C ASP A 47 23.01 -3.22 -18.64
N PHE A 48 21.81 -2.64 -18.49
CA PHE A 48 21.49 -1.30 -18.97
C PHE A 48 22.33 -0.23 -18.28
N PHE A 49 22.37 -0.22 -16.93
CA PHE A 49 23.16 0.77 -16.18
C PHE A 49 24.65 0.58 -16.35
N GLY A 50 25.14 -0.66 -16.51
CA GLY A 50 26.52 -0.95 -16.85
C GLY A 50 26.93 -0.40 -18.21
N ALA A 51 26.10 -0.61 -19.23
CA ALA A 51 26.31 -0.05 -20.56
C ALA A 51 26.32 1.50 -20.53
N MET A 52 25.43 2.09 -19.72
CA MET A 52 25.29 3.53 -19.57
C MET A 52 26.49 4.17 -18.85
N ASP A 53 27.08 3.54 -17.83
CA ASP A 53 28.32 3.98 -17.19
C ASP A 53 29.46 3.94 -18.20
N GLY A 54 29.55 2.89 -19.03
CA GLY A 54 30.52 2.78 -20.13
C GLY A 54 30.38 3.90 -21.15
N ALA A 55 29.15 4.17 -21.61
CA ALA A 55 28.83 5.26 -22.55
C ALA A 55 29.18 6.65 -21.97
N SER A 56 28.91 6.87 -20.68
CA SER A 56 29.24 8.11 -19.98
C SER A 56 30.75 8.36 -19.94
N LYS A 57 31.53 7.31 -19.69
CA LYS A 57 33.03 7.37 -19.70
C LYS A 57 33.55 7.63 -21.10
N PHE A 58 32.95 7.04 -22.14
CA PHE A 58 33.32 7.28 -23.53
C PHE A 58 33.11 8.75 -23.92
N VAL A 59 31.95 9.33 -23.62
CA VAL A 59 31.65 10.76 -23.91
C VAL A 59 32.64 11.69 -23.20
N LYS A 60 33.03 11.36 -21.96
CA LYS A 60 34.03 12.11 -21.20
C LYS A 60 35.41 12.01 -21.85
N GLY A 61 35.77 10.83 -22.35
CA GLY A 61 37.03 10.60 -23.10
C GLY A 61 37.10 11.38 -24.40
N ASP A 62 35.99 11.41 -25.17
CA ASP A 62 35.86 12.15 -26.42
C ASP A 62 36.04 13.67 -26.20
N SER A 63 35.48 14.24 -25.13
CA SER A 63 35.70 15.65 -24.79
C SER A 63 37.18 15.99 -24.51
N ILE A 64 37.91 15.08 -23.88
CA ILE A 64 39.36 15.27 -23.62
C ILE A 64 40.13 15.18 -24.93
N MET A 65 39.80 14.21 -25.80
CA MET A 65 40.42 14.07 -27.12
C MET A 65 40.17 15.29 -28.00
N SER A 66 38.95 15.86 -27.97
CA SER A 66 38.64 17.08 -28.72
C SER A 66 39.53 18.27 -28.33
N ILE A 67 39.86 18.42 -27.04
CA ILE A 67 40.78 19.46 -26.57
C ILE A 67 42.20 19.22 -27.09
N VAL A 68 42.69 17.98 -27.01
CA VAL A 68 44.03 17.61 -27.51
C VAL A 68 44.10 17.86 -29.01
N THR A 69 43.09 17.44 -29.76
CA THR A 69 43.01 17.67 -31.21
C THR A 69 43.03 19.16 -31.56
N ALA A 70 42.30 20.01 -30.81
CA ALA A 70 42.32 21.45 -31.01
C ALA A 70 43.74 22.06 -30.84
N PHE A 71 44.48 21.61 -29.82
CA PHE A 71 45.87 22.04 -29.65
C PHE A 71 46.79 21.57 -30.81
N ILE A 72 46.62 20.32 -31.25
CA ILE A 72 47.40 19.77 -32.37
C ILE A 72 47.07 20.54 -33.67
N ASN A 73 45.80 20.81 -33.94
CA ASN A 73 45.35 21.56 -35.12
C ASN A 73 45.86 22.99 -35.11
N LEU A 74 45.86 23.66 -33.95
CA LEU A 74 46.38 25.03 -33.84
C LEU A 74 47.88 25.09 -34.09
N ILE A 75 48.64 24.28 -33.35
CA ILE A 75 50.10 24.29 -33.44
C ILE A 75 50.54 23.74 -34.80
N GLY A 76 50.04 22.61 -35.23
CA GLY A 76 50.35 21.99 -36.52
C GLY A 76 49.94 22.86 -37.71
N GLY A 77 48.77 23.49 -37.63
CA GLY A 77 48.27 24.43 -38.64
C GLY A 77 49.19 25.63 -38.81
N VAL A 78 49.65 26.26 -37.71
CA VAL A 78 50.57 27.41 -37.79
C VAL A 78 51.92 26.98 -38.41
N ILE A 79 52.44 25.83 -38.00
CA ILE A 79 53.69 25.31 -38.56
C ILE A 79 53.52 25.01 -40.05
N MET A 80 52.48 24.34 -40.46
CA MET A 80 52.22 24.01 -41.87
C MET A 80 52.04 25.27 -42.72
N GLY A 81 51.27 26.26 -42.24
CA GLY A 81 51.06 27.50 -42.96
C GLY A 81 52.31 28.31 -43.15
N MET A 82 53.23 28.33 -42.16
CA MET A 82 54.53 29.01 -42.28
C MET A 82 55.52 28.27 -43.20
N VAL A 83 55.59 26.94 -43.06
CA VAL A 83 56.60 26.13 -43.75
C VAL A 83 56.19 25.78 -45.19
N MET A 84 54.95 25.43 -45.42
CA MET A 84 54.48 24.97 -46.73
C MET A 84 53.85 26.08 -47.58
N GLU A 85 53.14 27.00 -46.97
CA GLU A 85 52.43 28.06 -47.69
C GLU A 85 53.14 29.39 -47.64
N GLY A 86 54.24 29.54 -46.85
CA GLY A 86 54.98 30.75 -46.75
C GLY A 86 54.26 31.96 -46.19
N MET A 87 53.20 31.73 -45.42
CA MET A 87 52.33 32.76 -44.83
C MET A 87 53.10 33.49 -43.70
N ASP A 88 52.80 34.77 -43.54
CA ASP A 88 53.24 35.54 -42.37
C ASP A 88 52.65 34.96 -41.07
N PHE A 89 53.46 34.98 -40.01
CA PHE A 89 53.06 34.41 -38.69
C PHE A 89 51.72 34.96 -38.18
N GLY A 90 51.46 36.28 -38.28
CA GLY A 90 50.24 36.89 -37.84
C GLY A 90 49.00 36.36 -38.60
N THR A 91 49.19 36.19 -39.93
CA THR A 91 48.13 35.66 -40.81
C THR A 91 47.88 34.17 -40.53
N CYS A 92 48.96 33.36 -40.31
CA CYS A 92 48.84 31.96 -39.93
C CYS A 92 48.08 31.79 -38.63
N VAL A 93 48.45 32.48 -37.57
CA VAL A 93 47.80 32.42 -36.26
C VAL A 93 46.32 32.78 -36.37
N SER A 94 46.01 33.87 -37.09
CA SER A 94 44.60 34.31 -37.26
C SER A 94 43.76 33.26 -38.00
N THR A 95 44.26 32.75 -39.12
CA THR A 95 43.55 31.77 -39.98
C THR A 95 43.31 30.45 -39.25
N TYR A 96 44.36 29.84 -38.69
CA TYR A 96 44.27 28.54 -38.05
C TYR A 96 43.58 28.60 -36.68
N THR A 97 43.65 29.74 -35.96
CA THR A 97 42.86 29.93 -34.74
C THR A 97 41.36 29.96 -35.05
N ILE A 98 40.95 30.71 -36.07
CA ILE A 98 39.51 30.77 -36.47
C ILE A 98 39.04 29.39 -36.94
N ALA A 99 39.82 28.68 -37.75
CA ALA A 99 39.51 27.34 -38.21
C ALA A 99 39.37 26.33 -37.05
N THR A 100 40.32 26.35 -36.09
CA THR A 100 40.33 25.48 -34.92
C THR A 100 39.15 25.78 -33.98
N ILE A 101 38.79 27.06 -33.77
CA ILE A 101 37.62 27.45 -33.01
C ILE A 101 36.34 26.95 -33.69
N GLY A 102 36.25 27.08 -35.02
CA GLY A 102 35.14 26.57 -35.80
C GLY A 102 34.97 25.06 -35.69
N ASP A 103 36.05 24.30 -35.82
CA ASP A 103 36.06 22.85 -35.63
C ASP A 103 35.67 22.46 -34.19
N GLY A 104 36.21 23.14 -33.19
CA GLY A 104 35.84 22.93 -31.78
C GLY A 104 34.38 23.19 -31.47
N LEU A 105 33.81 24.22 -32.06
CA LEU A 105 32.35 24.52 -31.91
C LEU A 105 31.50 23.45 -32.59
N CYS A 106 31.87 23.00 -33.80
CA CYS A 106 31.15 21.92 -34.49
C CYS A 106 31.20 20.60 -33.69
N SER A 107 32.34 20.28 -33.09
CA SER A 107 32.57 19.07 -32.29
C SER A 107 31.77 19.08 -30.96
N GLN A 108 31.38 20.25 -30.45
CA GLN A 108 30.58 20.37 -29.23
C GLN A 108 29.11 20.00 -29.43
N LEU A 109 28.56 20.12 -30.64
CA LEU A 109 27.16 19.84 -30.92
C LEU A 109 26.76 18.37 -30.64
N PRO A 110 27.49 17.35 -31.15
CA PRO A 110 27.21 15.94 -30.81
C PRO A 110 27.30 15.66 -29.31
N ALA A 111 28.34 16.22 -28.64
CA ALA A 111 28.53 16.03 -27.19
C ALA A 111 27.35 16.59 -26.37
N LEU A 112 26.80 17.76 -26.78
CA LEU A 112 25.63 18.35 -26.16
C LEU A 112 24.38 17.45 -26.33
N PHE A 113 24.14 16.95 -27.54
CA PHE A 113 23.02 16.04 -27.81
C PHE A 113 23.12 14.75 -27.01
N ILE A 114 24.29 14.12 -26.98
CA ILE A 114 24.52 12.88 -26.22
C ILE A 114 24.36 13.14 -24.72
N SER A 115 24.87 14.25 -24.20
CA SER A 115 24.73 14.62 -22.78
C SER A 115 23.27 14.85 -22.39
N THR A 116 22.51 15.52 -23.26
CA THR A 116 21.07 15.76 -23.04
C THR A 116 20.26 14.45 -23.10
N ALA A 117 20.54 13.60 -24.10
CA ALA A 117 19.91 12.29 -24.24
C ALA A 117 20.18 11.39 -23.02
N MET A 118 21.43 11.35 -22.55
CA MET A 118 21.79 10.61 -21.33
C MET A 118 21.08 11.17 -20.10
N GLY A 119 20.99 12.48 -19.96
CA GLY A 119 20.22 13.11 -18.88
C GLY A 119 18.75 12.69 -18.88
N MET A 120 18.12 12.71 -20.06
CA MET A 120 16.72 12.27 -20.21
C MET A 120 16.54 10.78 -19.88
N ILE A 121 17.44 9.91 -20.34
CA ILE A 121 17.36 8.47 -20.08
C ILE A 121 17.47 8.18 -18.58
N VAL A 122 18.39 8.84 -17.87
CA VAL A 122 18.60 8.61 -16.43
C VAL A 122 17.43 9.08 -15.58
N THR A 123 16.85 10.23 -15.88
CA THR A 123 15.74 10.78 -15.11
C THR A 123 14.44 9.98 -15.27
N ARG A 124 14.41 9.02 -16.21
CA ARG A 124 13.22 8.29 -16.60
C ARG A 124 13.12 6.83 -16.14
N THR A 125 14.12 6.27 -15.49
CA THR A 125 14.13 4.86 -15.05
C THR A 125 12.99 4.43 -14.13
N ALA A 126 12.11 5.35 -13.76
CA ALA A 126 10.94 5.10 -12.89
C ALA A 126 9.56 5.11 -13.62
N SER A 127 9.50 5.33 -14.94
CA SER A 127 8.23 5.48 -15.67
C SER A 127 8.03 4.38 -16.72
N GLU A 128 6.85 3.77 -16.76
CA GLU A 128 6.48 2.71 -17.73
C GLU A 128 5.96 3.24 -19.08
N THR A 129 5.90 4.58 -19.28
CA THR A 129 5.35 5.22 -20.49
C THR A 129 6.39 5.43 -21.60
N ASP A 130 5.97 5.57 -22.87
CA ASP A 130 6.85 5.75 -24.03
C ASP A 130 7.58 7.11 -24.05
N LEU A 131 8.92 7.08 -24.29
CA LEU A 131 9.83 8.25 -24.31
C LEU A 131 9.31 9.40 -25.18
N ASN A 132 8.75 9.06 -26.32
CA ASN A 132 8.29 10.03 -27.30
C ASN A 132 7.10 10.84 -26.75
N THR A 133 6.18 10.16 -26.07
CA THR A 133 4.97 10.77 -25.52
C THR A 133 5.29 11.71 -24.35
N ASP A 134 6.25 11.35 -23.49
CA ASP A 134 6.62 12.17 -22.33
C ASP A 134 7.43 13.42 -22.74
N VAL A 135 8.40 13.27 -23.65
CA VAL A 135 9.21 14.39 -24.13
C VAL A 135 8.33 15.41 -24.85
N ILE A 136 7.50 14.96 -25.80
CA ILE A 136 6.55 15.83 -26.48
C ILE A 136 5.57 16.44 -25.50
N GLY A 137 5.09 15.65 -24.51
CA GLY A 137 4.19 16.10 -23.46
C GLY A 137 4.81 17.20 -22.59
N GLN A 138 6.06 17.04 -22.15
CA GLN A 138 6.73 18.05 -21.33
C GLN A 138 6.97 19.36 -22.08
N PHE A 139 7.42 19.29 -23.35
CA PHE A 139 7.57 20.49 -24.19
C PHE A 139 6.23 21.15 -24.48
N SER A 140 5.19 20.36 -24.69
CA SER A 140 3.84 20.89 -24.94
C SER A 140 3.20 21.54 -23.71
N ARG A 141 3.54 21.08 -22.50
CA ARG A 141 3.00 21.63 -21.24
C ARG A 141 3.57 23.00 -20.85
N GLN A 142 4.71 23.41 -21.46
CA GLN A 142 5.34 24.69 -21.14
C GLN A 142 5.57 25.57 -22.37
N PRO A 143 4.53 26.00 -23.09
CA PRO A 143 4.64 26.80 -24.30
C PRO A 143 5.30 28.17 -24.06
N VAL A 144 5.16 28.71 -22.85
CA VAL A 144 5.78 30.00 -22.47
C VAL A 144 7.33 29.90 -22.48
N ALA A 145 7.90 28.78 -22.07
CA ALA A 145 9.36 28.56 -22.10
C ALA A 145 9.89 28.58 -23.54
N ILE A 146 9.16 27.98 -24.49
CA ILE A 146 9.51 27.99 -25.91
C ILE A 146 9.45 29.41 -26.49
N MET A 147 8.43 30.19 -26.10
CA MET A 147 8.30 31.61 -26.53
C MET A 147 9.46 32.46 -25.97
N ILE A 148 9.84 32.29 -24.72
CA ILE A 148 10.97 32.97 -24.09
C ILE A 148 12.27 32.63 -24.81
N ALA A 149 12.51 31.35 -25.13
CA ALA A 149 13.69 30.94 -25.88
C ALA A 149 13.76 31.59 -27.27
N GLY A 150 12.63 31.65 -27.98
CA GLY A 150 12.53 32.34 -29.25
C GLY A 150 12.83 33.86 -29.13
N GLY A 151 12.35 34.49 -28.05
CA GLY A 151 12.62 35.90 -27.74
C GLY A 151 14.10 36.19 -27.49
N VAL A 152 14.77 35.30 -26.72
CA VAL A 152 16.24 35.40 -26.47
C VAL A 152 17.04 35.30 -27.78
N ILE A 153 16.65 34.37 -28.67
CA ILE A 153 17.31 34.19 -29.97
C ILE A 153 17.17 35.49 -30.83
N ILE A 154 15.99 36.11 -30.81
CA ILE A 154 15.81 37.38 -31.52
C ILE A 154 16.63 38.51 -30.89
N CYS A 155 16.75 38.56 -29.56
CA CYS A 155 17.61 39.53 -28.89
C CYS A 155 19.09 39.45 -29.30
N LEU A 156 19.60 38.23 -29.63
CA LEU A 156 20.95 38.06 -30.11
C LEU A 156 21.25 38.77 -31.44
N MET A 157 20.22 39.14 -32.21
CA MET A 157 20.39 39.96 -33.44
C MET A 157 20.98 41.36 -33.19
N VAL A 158 20.90 41.86 -31.96
CA VAL A 158 21.46 43.20 -31.61
C VAL A 158 22.96 43.16 -31.61
N ILE A 159 23.59 41.99 -31.42
CA ILE A 159 25.04 41.82 -31.36
C ILE A 159 25.60 41.89 -32.79
N PRO A 160 26.56 42.79 -33.09
CA PRO A 160 27.22 42.82 -34.40
C PRO A 160 28.07 41.57 -34.62
N GLY A 161 27.97 40.98 -35.84
CA GLY A 161 28.70 39.78 -36.22
C GLY A 161 27.85 38.50 -36.29
N PHE A 162 26.61 38.52 -35.76
CA PHE A 162 25.69 37.38 -35.87
C PHE A 162 24.88 37.40 -37.18
N PRO A 163 24.54 36.21 -37.74
CA PRO A 163 23.76 36.09 -38.97
C PRO A 163 22.27 36.43 -38.71
N LYS A 164 21.91 37.69 -38.84
CA LYS A 164 20.58 38.26 -38.53
C LYS A 164 19.40 37.52 -39.15
N PRO A 165 19.40 37.13 -40.46
CA PRO A 165 18.23 36.51 -41.06
C PRO A 165 17.97 35.10 -40.48
N GLN A 166 19.01 34.33 -40.16
CA GLN A 166 18.85 33.00 -39.57
C GLN A 166 18.30 33.07 -38.16
N LEU A 167 18.80 33.97 -37.32
CA LEU A 167 18.31 34.18 -35.96
C LEU A 167 16.85 34.68 -35.96
N PHE A 168 16.45 35.50 -36.91
CA PHE A 168 15.08 35.95 -37.02
C PHE A 168 14.13 34.81 -37.39
N ILE A 169 14.49 33.98 -38.38
CA ILE A 169 13.66 32.84 -38.84
C ILE A 169 13.48 31.82 -37.72
N THR A 170 14.57 31.47 -37.04
CA THR A 170 14.52 30.47 -35.95
C THR A 170 13.79 31.01 -34.72
N GLY A 171 14.02 32.24 -34.31
CA GLY A 171 13.37 32.84 -33.16
C GLY A 171 11.86 33.10 -33.41
N ALA A 172 11.51 33.61 -34.61
CA ALA A 172 10.12 33.75 -34.99
C ALA A 172 9.38 32.42 -35.11
N GLY A 173 10.04 31.36 -35.62
CA GLY A 173 9.51 30.01 -35.67
C GLY A 173 9.19 29.44 -34.30
N LEU A 174 10.10 29.62 -33.32
CA LEU A 174 9.87 29.16 -31.94
C LEU A 174 8.74 29.95 -31.25
N ILE A 175 8.65 31.25 -31.47
CA ILE A 175 7.55 32.06 -30.91
C ILE A 175 6.21 31.63 -31.52
N ALA A 176 6.14 31.43 -32.84
CA ALA A 176 4.95 30.94 -33.50
C ALA A 176 4.52 29.57 -33.01
N LEU A 177 5.47 28.65 -32.84
CA LEU A 177 5.23 27.31 -32.29
C LEU A 177 4.73 27.38 -30.84
N GLY A 178 5.36 28.18 -29.99
CA GLY A 178 4.91 28.37 -28.62
C GLY A 178 3.51 29.02 -28.53
N PHE A 179 3.22 29.96 -29.42
CA PHE A 179 1.91 30.62 -29.49
C PHE A 179 0.80 29.64 -29.94
N THR A 180 1.06 28.82 -30.95
CA THR A 180 0.10 27.79 -31.40
C THR A 180 -0.15 26.72 -30.32
N LEU A 181 0.90 26.26 -29.64
CA LEU A 181 0.77 25.32 -28.51
C LEU A 181 -0.01 25.94 -27.34
N ASN A 182 0.28 27.19 -26.98
CA ASN A 182 -0.44 27.88 -25.92
C ASN A 182 -1.94 28.08 -26.25
N ARG A 183 -2.24 28.37 -27.52
CA ARG A 183 -3.63 28.53 -27.99
C ARG A 183 -4.36 27.17 -27.97
N THR A 184 -3.67 26.07 -28.31
CA THR A 184 -4.25 24.73 -28.30
C THR A 184 -4.49 24.23 -26.87
N LEU A 185 -3.59 24.56 -25.93
CA LEU A 185 -3.76 24.20 -24.51
C LEU A 185 -4.88 25.02 -23.86
N ASN A 186 -4.91 26.34 -24.07
CA ASN A 186 -5.98 27.19 -23.55
C ASN A 186 -7.33 26.90 -24.21
N GLY A 187 -7.35 26.42 -25.46
CA GLY A 187 -8.57 25.93 -26.12
C GLY A 187 -9.05 24.61 -25.52
N LYS A 188 -8.13 23.68 -25.25
CA LYS A 188 -8.47 22.41 -24.59
C LYS A 188 -8.92 22.58 -23.14
N SER A 189 -8.28 23.44 -22.34
CA SER A 189 -8.74 23.69 -20.98
C SER A 189 -10.10 24.38 -20.92
N ALA A 190 -10.44 25.24 -21.88
CA ALA A 190 -11.77 25.85 -21.96
C ALA A 190 -12.84 24.84 -22.46
N GLU A 191 -12.47 23.94 -23.39
CA GLU A 191 -13.33 22.82 -23.81
C GLU A 191 -13.46 21.75 -22.73
N GLU A 192 -12.40 21.45 -21.99
CA GLU A 192 -12.42 20.54 -20.85
C GLU A 192 -13.25 21.08 -19.68
N GLU A 193 -13.13 22.36 -19.33
CA GLU A 193 -14.02 22.99 -18.34
C GLU A 193 -15.49 23.08 -18.80
N ALA A 194 -15.73 23.31 -20.08
CA ALA A 194 -17.08 23.28 -20.63
C ALA A 194 -17.62 21.84 -20.69
N ALA A 195 -16.79 20.87 -21.09
CA ALA A 195 -17.14 19.45 -21.11
C ALA A 195 -17.28 18.86 -19.70
N GLU A 196 -16.52 19.34 -18.71
CA GLU A 196 -16.66 18.94 -17.32
C GLU A 196 -17.94 19.51 -16.70
N LYS A 197 -18.29 20.76 -17.02
CA LYS A 197 -19.59 21.36 -16.65
C LYS A 197 -20.77 20.71 -17.36
N GLU A 198 -20.63 20.36 -18.65
CA GLU A 198 -21.63 19.57 -19.36
C GLU A 198 -21.72 18.14 -18.84
N LYS A 199 -20.61 17.48 -18.52
CA LYS A 199 -20.60 16.15 -17.86
C LYS A 199 -21.24 16.21 -16.48
N GLN A 200 -20.92 17.17 -15.63
CA GLN A 200 -21.54 17.33 -14.32
C GLN A 200 -23.04 17.64 -14.43
N ALA A 201 -23.45 18.43 -15.41
CA ALA A 201 -24.87 18.70 -15.67
C ALA A 201 -25.58 17.46 -16.28
N GLN A 202 -24.89 16.69 -17.09
CA GLN A 202 -25.41 15.47 -17.70
C GLN A 202 -25.41 14.30 -16.70
N GLU A 203 -24.41 14.24 -15.79
CA GLU A 203 -24.40 13.30 -14.65
C GLU A 203 -25.51 13.63 -13.66
N ALA A 204 -25.75 14.89 -13.33
CA ALA A 204 -26.86 15.31 -12.48
C ALA A 204 -28.23 15.03 -13.11
N LEU A 205 -28.36 15.19 -14.44
CA LEU A 205 -29.57 14.82 -15.18
C LEU A 205 -29.71 13.30 -15.28
N SER A 206 -28.59 12.56 -15.47
CA SER A 206 -28.58 11.10 -15.49
C SER A 206 -28.82 10.49 -14.11
N GLU A 207 -28.35 11.12 -13.04
CA GLU A 207 -28.66 10.74 -11.67
C GLU A 207 -30.15 10.88 -11.37
N THR A 208 -30.74 12.02 -11.72
CA THR A 208 -32.17 12.24 -11.54
C THR A 208 -33.01 11.27 -12.40
N GLU A 209 -32.54 10.94 -13.60
CA GLU A 209 -33.19 10.00 -14.50
C GLU A 209 -32.97 8.54 -14.05
N TYR A 210 -31.81 8.22 -13.54
CA TYR A 210 -31.45 6.92 -12.95
C TYR A 210 -32.29 6.62 -11.71
N TYR A 211 -32.54 7.61 -10.82
CA TYR A 211 -33.36 7.46 -9.62
C TYR A 211 -34.87 7.63 -9.84
N LYS A 212 -35.32 7.94 -11.08
CA LYS A 212 -36.74 7.80 -11.45
C LYS A 212 -37.20 6.35 -11.45
N ASP A 213 -36.27 5.42 -11.69
CA ASP A 213 -36.54 3.99 -11.53
C ASP A 213 -36.45 3.62 -10.06
N ILE A 214 -37.57 3.18 -9.50
CA ILE A 214 -37.73 2.80 -8.10
C ILE A 214 -36.74 1.68 -7.72
N ASP A 215 -36.43 0.76 -8.65
CA ASP A 215 -35.48 -0.34 -8.42
C ASP A 215 -34.06 0.18 -8.17
N ASN A 216 -33.68 1.31 -8.75
CA ASN A 216 -32.39 1.95 -8.48
C ASN A 216 -32.37 2.64 -7.11
N VAL A 217 -33.50 3.14 -6.65
CA VAL A 217 -33.65 3.67 -5.28
C VAL A 217 -33.53 2.54 -4.25
N TYR A 218 -34.10 1.36 -4.54
CA TYR A 218 -33.93 0.20 -3.67
C TYR A 218 -32.49 -0.26 -3.52
N LYS A 219 -31.63 -0.05 -4.53
CA LYS A 219 -30.18 -0.35 -4.42
C LYS A 219 -29.48 0.52 -3.38
N LEU A 220 -29.98 1.73 -3.11
CA LEU A 220 -29.43 2.60 -2.06
C LEU A 220 -29.75 2.08 -0.64
N LEU A 221 -30.73 1.21 -0.50
CA LEU A 221 -31.07 0.61 0.79
C LEU A 221 -30.13 -0.55 1.17
N SER A 222 -29.26 -0.98 0.25
CA SER A 222 -28.27 -1.99 0.57
C SER A 222 -27.19 -1.42 1.49
N VAL A 223 -27.09 -2.00 2.68
CA VAL A 223 -26.06 -1.64 3.66
C VAL A 223 -24.83 -2.47 3.37
N GLU A 224 -23.70 -1.81 3.14
CA GLU A 224 -22.43 -2.49 2.95
C GLU A 224 -22.02 -3.20 4.25
N PRO A 225 -21.63 -4.48 4.18
CA PRO A 225 -21.26 -5.23 5.38
C PRO A 225 -20.03 -4.67 6.08
N ILE A 226 -19.03 -4.24 5.32
CA ILE A 226 -17.81 -3.61 5.82
C ILE A 226 -17.50 -2.41 4.94
N GLU A 227 -17.37 -1.23 5.54
CA GLU A 227 -17.00 -0.01 4.86
C GLU A 227 -15.85 0.67 5.62
N MET A 228 -14.90 1.24 4.89
CA MET A 228 -13.79 1.99 5.45
C MET A 228 -13.72 3.35 4.77
N GLU A 229 -13.88 4.41 5.57
CA GLU A 229 -13.81 5.79 5.12
C GLU A 229 -12.43 6.34 5.40
N PHE A 230 -11.86 7.04 4.42
CA PHE A 230 -10.52 7.63 4.49
C PHE A 230 -10.58 9.14 4.42
N GLY A 231 -9.81 9.82 5.28
CA GLY A 231 -9.47 11.22 5.11
C GLY A 231 -8.55 11.41 3.89
N TYR A 232 -8.54 12.60 3.36
CA TYR A 232 -7.88 12.94 2.10
C TYR A 232 -6.40 12.51 2.03
N SER A 233 -5.64 12.67 3.12
CA SER A 233 -4.21 12.31 3.14
C SER A 233 -3.97 10.79 3.00
N LEU A 234 -4.95 9.94 3.35
CA LEU A 234 -4.80 8.48 3.35
C LEU A 234 -5.15 7.82 2.00
N ILE A 235 -5.75 8.57 1.08
CA ILE A 235 -6.15 8.04 -0.24
C ILE A 235 -4.99 7.37 -0.98
N PRO A 236 -3.75 7.92 -1.00
CA PRO A 236 -2.63 7.28 -1.70
C PRO A 236 -2.28 5.88 -1.18
N LEU A 237 -2.61 5.54 0.06
CA LEU A 237 -2.36 4.19 0.60
C LEU A 237 -3.29 3.13 -0.01
N ALA A 238 -4.49 3.54 -0.45
CA ALA A 238 -5.48 2.68 -1.07
C ALA A 238 -5.46 2.73 -2.62
N ASP A 239 -4.83 3.74 -3.20
CA ASP A 239 -4.74 3.91 -4.66
C ASP A 239 -3.57 3.10 -5.23
N GLU A 240 -3.87 2.01 -5.94
CA GLU A 240 -2.86 1.16 -6.61
C GLU A 240 -2.05 1.95 -7.65
N SER A 241 -2.66 2.96 -8.30
CA SER A 241 -1.97 3.80 -9.29
C SER A 241 -0.91 4.72 -8.66
N ALA A 242 -1.09 5.07 -7.39
CA ALA A 242 -0.14 5.81 -6.58
C ALA A 242 0.88 4.93 -5.84
N GLY A 243 0.83 3.59 -6.05
CA GLY A 243 1.69 2.63 -5.36
C GLY A 243 1.16 2.18 -4.00
N GLY A 244 -0.11 2.45 -3.69
CA GLY A 244 -0.77 2.00 -2.47
C GLY A 244 -0.91 0.48 -2.42
N THR A 245 -0.59 -0.13 -1.29
CA THR A 245 -0.62 -1.59 -1.10
C THR A 245 -1.77 -2.06 -0.20
N PHE A 246 -2.62 -1.15 0.28
CA PHE A 246 -3.65 -1.48 1.25
C PHE A 246 -4.66 -2.50 0.73
N ILE A 247 -5.14 -2.36 -0.52
CA ILE A 247 -6.11 -3.27 -1.14
C ILE A 247 -5.51 -4.68 -1.25
N GLU A 248 -4.27 -4.80 -1.72
CA GLU A 248 -3.57 -6.08 -1.83
C GLU A 248 -3.46 -6.78 -0.47
N ARG A 249 -3.10 -6.03 0.58
CA ARG A 249 -3.01 -6.55 1.94
C ARG A 249 -4.37 -7.01 2.49
N VAL A 250 -5.47 -6.33 2.17
CA VAL A 250 -6.83 -6.76 2.53
C VAL A 250 -7.17 -8.11 1.87
N VAL A 251 -6.77 -8.31 0.61
CA VAL A 251 -6.97 -9.60 -0.10
C VAL A 251 -6.15 -10.72 0.55
N ILE A 252 -4.89 -10.45 0.89
CA ILE A 252 -4.03 -11.40 1.61
C ILE A 252 -4.64 -11.76 2.97
N PHE A 253 -5.07 -10.76 3.73
CA PHE A 253 -5.72 -10.96 5.01
C PHE A 253 -7.02 -11.80 4.87
N ARG A 254 -7.85 -11.56 3.85
CA ARG A 254 -9.05 -12.36 3.60
C ARG A 254 -8.71 -13.85 3.42
N LYS A 255 -7.65 -14.14 2.68
CA LYS A 255 -7.16 -15.51 2.51
C LYS A 255 -6.72 -16.13 3.84
N GLN A 256 -5.93 -15.40 4.63
CA GLN A 256 -5.43 -15.86 5.93
C GLN A 256 -6.59 -16.09 6.90
N PHE A 257 -7.53 -15.15 7.00
CA PHE A 257 -8.71 -15.24 7.83
C PHE A 257 -9.59 -16.46 7.48
N ALA A 258 -9.79 -16.71 6.17
CA ALA A 258 -10.54 -17.89 5.74
C ALA A 258 -9.83 -19.21 6.12
N GLN A 259 -8.51 -19.24 6.07
CA GLN A 259 -7.72 -20.41 6.48
C GLN A 259 -7.71 -20.60 8.00
N GLU A 260 -7.66 -19.52 8.77
CA GLU A 260 -7.63 -19.55 10.23
C GLU A 260 -9.01 -19.81 10.81
N MET A 261 -10.00 -18.97 10.48
CA MET A 261 -11.32 -18.97 11.09
C MET A 261 -12.32 -19.88 10.37
N GLY A 262 -12.07 -20.25 9.12
CA GLY A 262 -12.99 -21.08 8.33
C GLY A 262 -14.18 -20.31 7.76
N MET A 263 -14.09 -18.98 7.71
CA MET A 263 -15.11 -18.08 7.19
C MET A 263 -14.48 -17.10 6.22
N VAL A 264 -15.19 -16.75 5.16
CA VAL A 264 -14.79 -15.68 4.22
C VAL A 264 -15.57 -14.42 4.58
N PHE A 265 -14.89 -13.35 4.99
CA PHE A 265 -15.56 -12.09 5.24
C PHE A 265 -15.90 -11.36 3.92
N PRO A 266 -16.97 -10.55 3.88
CA PRO A 266 -17.41 -9.81 2.70
C PRO A 266 -16.34 -8.84 2.17
N SER A 267 -16.60 -8.26 0.99
CA SER A 267 -15.74 -7.19 0.46
C SER A 267 -15.72 -5.98 1.40
N VAL A 268 -14.55 -5.38 1.58
CA VAL A 268 -14.39 -4.10 2.27
C VAL A 268 -14.57 -3.00 1.23
N ARG A 269 -15.59 -2.16 1.40
CA ARG A 269 -15.82 -1.01 0.54
C ARG A 269 -15.04 0.18 1.05
N MET A 270 -14.23 0.76 0.21
CA MET A 270 -13.43 1.94 0.53
C MET A 270 -14.10 3.18 -0.04
N ARG A 271 -14.17 4.25 0.76
CA ARG A 271 -14.69 5.56 0.35
C ARG A 271 -13.82 6.67 0.90
N ASP A 272 -13.67 7.72 0.12
CA ASP A 272 -13.15 8.99 0.59
C ASP A 272 -14.25 9.75 1.37
N ASN A 273 -13.85 10.41 2.45
CA ASN A 273 -14.75 11.25 3.23
C ASN A 273 -14.06 12.58 3.56
N GLN A 274 -14.54 13.65 2.94
CA GLN A 274 -14.00 15.00 3.12
C GLN A 274 -14.39 15.63 4.47
N ASN A 275 -15.33 15.04 5.20
CA ASN A 275 -15.82 15.57 6.46
C ASN A 275 -15.05 15.09 7.69
N ILE A 276 -14.10 14.17 7.52
CA ILE A 276 -13.23 13.68 8.58
C ILE A 276 -11.83 14.32 8.49
N ASN A 277 -11.06 14.23 9.59
CA ASN A 277 -9.68 14.70 9.60
C ASN A 277 -8.88 14.03 8.46
N PRO A 278 -8.03 14.77 7.71
CA PRO A 278 -7.26 14.22 6.60
C PRO A 278 -6.47 12.96 6.90
N ASN A 279 -5.95 12.82 8.11
CA ASN A 279 -5.15 11.68 8.55
C ASN A 279 -5.96 10.59 9.26
N LYS A 280 -7.29 10.75 9.32
CA LYS A 280 -8.17 9.84 10.04
C LYS A 280 -8.84 8.85 9.08
N TYR A 281 -9.09 7.64 9.57
CA TYR A 281 -9.97 6.67 8.93
C TYR A 281 -11.02 6.17 9.90
N VAL A 282 -12.15 5.71 9.37
CA VAL A 282 -13.27 5.16 10.14
C VAL A 282 -13.66 3.82 9.56
N ILE A 283 -13.80 2.81 10.42
CA ILE A 283 -14.26 1.47 10.04
C ILE A 283 -15.74 1.34 10.45
N LYS A 284 -16.57 0.97 9.48
CA LYS A 284 -18.01 0.76 9.68
C LYS A 284 -18.38 -0.70 9.42
N ILE A 285 -19.20 -1.24 10.28
CA ILE A 285 -19.83 -2.56 10.12
C ILE A 285 -21.34 -2.34 9.96
N LYS A 286 -21.89 -2.79 8.83
CA LYS A 286 -23.32 -2.62 8.50
C LYS A 286 -23.81 -1.17 8.62
N GLY A 287 -22.94 -0.23 8.23
CA GLY A 287 -23.24 1.22 8.24
C GLY A 287 -22.94 1.93 9.56
N GLU A 288 -22.71 1.21 10.65
CA GLU A 288 -22.39 1.79 11.96
C GLU A 288 -20.87 1.91 12.14
N ALA A 289 -20.40 3.08 12.61
CA ALA A 289 -19.00 3.32 12.92
C ALA A 289 -18.61 2.55 14.20
N VAL A 290 -17.72 1.57 14.06
CA VAL A 290 -17.29 0.70 15.18
C VAL A 290 -15.88 1.04 15.66
N ALA A 291 -15.05 1.62 14.80
CA ALA A 291 -13.70 2.01 15.15
C ALA A 291 -13.20 3.14 14.27
N ASP A 292 -12.20 3.85 14.75
CA ASP A 292 -11.48 4.88 14.02
C ASP A 292 -10.01 4.91 14.44
N GLY A 293 -9.17 5.49 13.59
CA GLY A 293 -7.74 5.66 13.88
C GLY A 293 -7.14 6.80 13.10
N GLU A 294 -5.97 7.24 13.52
CA GLU A 294 -5.21 8.30 12.88
C GLU A 294 -3.85 7.76 12.42
N ILE A 295 -3.47 8.08 11.18
CA ILE A 295 -2.27 7.59 10.51
C ILE A 295 -1.47 8.75 9.94
N LEU A 296 -0.17 8.74 10.16
CA LEU A 296 0.79 9.65 9.53
C LEU A 296 1.57 8.90 8.45
N ILE A 297 1.37 9.25 7.17
CA ILE A 297 1.89 8.50 6.02
C ILE A 297 3.42 8.43 6.00
N ASP A 298 4.09 9.57 6.26
CA ASP A 298 5.56 9.68 6.20
C ASP A 298 6.25 9.28 7.51
N HIS A 299 5.55 8.51 8.36
CA HIS A 299 6.03 8.11 9.68
C HIS A 299 5.90 6.60 9.87
N TYR A 300 6.67 6.06 10.80
CA TYR A 300 6.56 4.70 11.29
C TYR A 300 6.01 4.71 12.71
N LEU A 301 5.10 3.80 13.00
CA LEU A 301 4.62 3.59 14.36
C LEU A 301 5.65 2.78 15.14
N ALA A 302 6.21 3.38 16.19
CA ALA A 302 7.20 2.77 17.06
C ALA A 302 6.54 2.28 18.35
N LEU A 303 6.63 0.97 18.59
CA LEU A 303 6.17 0.31 19.81
C LEU A 303 7.34 0.00 20.72
N ASP A 304 7.19 0.32 21.99
CA ASP A 304 8.12 -0.10 23.03
C ASP A 304 7.68 -1.46 23.61
N ASN A 305 8.49 -2.48 23.36
CA ASN A 305 8.27 -3.83 23.87
C ASN A 305 9.00 -4.09 25.19
N GLY A 306 9.42 -3.04 25.90
CA GLY A 306 10.19 -3.12 27.15
C GLY A 306 11.68 -3.38 26.95
N SER A 307 12.17 -3.32 25.71
CA SER A 307 13.59 -3.51 25.37
C SER A 307 14.28 -2.21 24.89
N VAL A 308 13.59 -1.09 24.94
CA VAL A 308 14.11 0.19 24.44
C VAL A 308 15.24 0.68 25.33
N SER A 309 16.41 0.89 24.71
CA SER A 309 17.63 1.35 25.37
C SER A 309 17.76 2.88 25.45
N GLN A 310 17.16 3.58 24.49
CA GLN A 310 17.21 5.03 24.37
C GLN A 310 15.90 5.58 23.82
N GLU A 311 15.36 6.61 24.43
CA GLU A 311 14.16 7.28 23.95
C GLU A 311 14.43 8.06 22.65
N VAL A 312 13.54 7.91 21.66
CA VAL A 312 13.59 8.62 20.38
C VAL A 312 12.44 9.62 20.33
N ASP A 313 12.74 10.84 19.88
CA ASP A 313 11.71 11.87 19.70
C ASP A 313 10.73 11.48 18.61
N GLY A 314 9.45 11.54 18.92
CA GLY A 314 8.33 11.26 18.04
C GLY A 314 7.04 11.90 18.55
N ILE A 315 5.96 11.71 17.84
CA ILE A 315 4.63 12.18 18.23
C ILE A 315 3.96 11.06 19.03
N ASP A 316 3.68 11.32 20.30
CA ASP A 316 3.01 10.34 21.16
C ASP A 316 1.62 10.02 20.63
N THR A 317 1.28 8.74 20.60
CA THR A 317 0.00 8.23 20.12
C THR A 317 -0.37 6.93 20.82
N ILE A 318 -1.53 6.41 20.49
CA ILE A 318 -2.01 5.10 20.95
C ILE A 318 -2.22 4.25 19.71
N GLU A 319 -1.64 3.05 19.68
CA GLU A 319 -1.86 2.08 18.60
C GLU A 319 -3.34 1.69 18.56
N PRO A 320 -4.01 1.79 17.39
CA PRO A 320 -5.47 1.72 17.35
C PRO A 320 -6.08 0.32 17.55
N ALA A 321 -5.34 -0.76 17.28
CA ALA A 321 -5.86 -2.13 17.39
C ALA A 321 -5.86 -2.66 18.83
N PHE A 322 -4.75 -2.45 19.56
CA PHE A 322 -4.55 -3.00 20.91
C PHE A 322 -4.49 -1.96 22.01
N HIS A 323 -4.61 -0.68 21.64
CA HIS A 323 -4.58 0.47 22.56
C HIS A 323 -3.27 0.56 23.38
N ILE A 324 -2.16 0.19 22.74
CA ILE A 324 -0.81 0.23 23.34
C ILE A 324 -0.21 1.62 23.10
N PRO A 325 0.44 2.23 24.13
CA PRO A 325 1.18 3.48 23.93
C PRO A 325 2.25 3.31 22.85
N ALA A 326 2.32 4.26 21.92
CA ALA A 326 3.20 4.22 20.76
C ALA A 326 3.65 5.64 20.40
N LYS A 327 4.62 5.74 19.46
CA LYS A 327 5.08 7.03 18.92
C LYS A 327 5.14 6.98 17.40
N TRP A 328 4.67 8.03 16.73
CA TRP A 328 4.94 8.22 15.32
C TRP A 328 6.33 8.81 15.14
N ILE A 329 7.22 8.10 14.45
CA ILE A 329 8.61 8.48 14.20
C ILE A 329 8.77 8.75 12.70
N PRO A 330 9.32 9.91 12.29
CA PRO A 330 9.54 10.22 10.88
C PRO A 330 10.61 9.30 10.27
N GLU A 331 10.58 9.15 8.94
CA GLU A 331 11.41 8.20 8.20
C GLU A 331 12.92 8.43 8.40
N ASP A 332 13.36 9.68 8.58
CA ASP A 332 14.76 10.05 8.83
C ASP A 332 15.32 9.49 10.15
N LYS A 333 14.46 9.27 11.15
CA LYS A 333 14.81 8.68 12.44
C LYS A 333 14.60 7.16 12.55
N LYS A 334 14.09 6.52 11.50
CA LYS A 334 13.78 5.08 11.45
C LYS A 334 14.94 4.21 11.94
N ILE A 335 16.14 4.41 11.37
CA ILE A 335 17.32 3.61 11.71
C ILE A 335 17.71 3.80 13.18
N MET A 336 17.58 5.02 13.71
CA MET A 336 17.91 5.32 15.11
C MET A 336 16.92 4.62 16.06
N ALA A 337 15.64 4.59 15.71
CA ALA A 337 14.61 3.94 16.51
C ALA A 337 14.75 2.39 16.49
N ASP A 338 15.11 1.82 15.35
CA ASP A 338 15.39 0.37 15.22
C ASP A 338 16.59 -0.04 16.09
N ILE A 339 17.70 0.73 16.03
CA ILE A 339 18.88 0.51 16.89
C ILE A 339 18.54 0.69 18.38
N ALA A 340 17.65 1.63 18.72
CA ALA A 340 17.20 1.85 20.09
C ALA A 340 16.33 0.72 20.64
N GLY A 341 15.84 -0.21 19.79
CA GLY A 341 15.07 -1.38 20.18
C GLY A 341 13.56 -1.23 20.04
N TYR A 342 13.07 -0.19 19.33
CA TYR A 342 11.65 -0.06 19.01
C TYR A 342 11.23 -1.05 17.91
N THR A 343 10.02 -1.57 18.02
CA THR A 343 9.39 -2.29 16.89
C THR A 343 8.70 -1.27 15.99
N LEU A 344 9.15 -1.16 14.73
CA LEU A 344 8.64 -0.20 13.76
C LEU A 344 7.62 -0.83 12.82
N ILE A 345 6.47 -0.21 12.71
CA ILE A 345 5.36 -0.68 11.88
C ILE A 345 5.00 0.40 10.85
N ASP A 346 4.89 0.01 9.58
CA ASP A 346 4.48 0.93 8.51
C ASP A 346 2.99 1.32 8.63
N PRO A 347 2.59 2.49 8.13
CA PRO A 347 1.22 3.00 8.22
C PRO A 347 0.15 2.03 7.70
N THR A 348 0.41 1.38 6.58
CA THR A 348 -0.51 0.42 5.97
C THR A 348 -0.70 -0.81 6.86
N SER A 349 0.38 -1.31 7.47
CA SER A 349 0.32 -2.44 8.42
C SER A 349 -0.49 -2.10 9.67
N VAL A 350 -0.38 -0.87 10.21
CA VAL A 350 -1.20 -0.42 11.35
C VAL A 350 -2.68 -0.49 10.99
N MET A 351 -3.06 0.04 9.82
CA MET A 351 -4.45 0.03 9.36
C MET A 351 -4.98 -1.39 9.16
N ILE A 352 -4.19 -2.28 8.53
CA ILE A 352 -4.58 -3.68 8.30
C ILE A 352 -4.73 -4.43 9.62
N THR A 353 -3.82 -4.22 10.57
CA THR A 353 -3.91 -4.84 11.90
C THR A 353 -5.20 -4.42 12.61
N HIS A 354 -5.51 -3.12 12.63
CA HIS A 354 -6.75 -2.62 13.22
C HIS A 354 -8.00 -3.17 12.50
N LEU A 355 -8.04 -3.14 11.17
CA LEU A 355 -9.12 -3.73 10.40
C LEU A 355 -9.29 -5.22 10.71
N SER A 356 -8.18 -5.95 10.86
CA SER A 356 -8.21 -7.39 11.15
C SER A 356 -8.83 -7.68 12.53
N GLU A 357 -8.49 -6.91 13.54
CA GLU A 357 -9.06 -7.07 14.90
C GLU A 357 -10.54 -6.69 14.92
N ILE A 358 -10.95 -5.64 14.21
CA ILE A 358 -12.37 -5.29 14.08
C ILE A 358 -13.16 -6.38 13.34
N ILE A 359 -12.62 -6.94 12.26
CA ILE A 359 -13.29 -8.05 11.54
C ILE A 359 -13.37 -9.30 12.42
N LYS A 360 -12.33 -9.64 13.18
CA LYS A 360 -12.35 -10.77 14.11
C LYS A 360 -13.38 -10.59 15.21
N SER A 361 -13.46 -9.42 15.83
CA SER A 361 -14.41 -9.13 16.91
C SER A 361 -15.87 -9.09 16.45
N HIS A 362 -16.13 -8.74 15.18
CA HIS A 362 -17.47 -8.68 14.59
C HIS A 362 -17.76 -9.84 13.62
N ALA A 363 -16.94 -10.89 13.62
CA ALA A 363 -17.08 -12.03 12.71
C ALA A 363 -18.47 -12.71 12.82
N ASN A 364 -19.03 -12.77 14.02
CA ASN A 364 -20.38 -13.29 14.28
C ASN A 364 -21.48 -12.47 13.60
N GLU A 365 -21.31 -11.16 13.47
CA GLU A 365 -22.26 -10.26 12.81
C GLU A 365 -22.12 -10.28 11.29
N LEU A 366 -20.90 -10.51 10.81
CA LEU A 366 -20.57 -10.57 9.39
C LEU A 366 -21.00 -11.90 8.75
N LEU A 367 -21.19 -12.96 9.53
CA LEU A 367 -21.63 -14.26 9.03
C LEU A 367 -23.10 -14.24 8.64
N SER A 368 -23.39 -14.18 7.35
CA SER A 368 -24.77 -14.21 6.85
C SER A 368 -25.32 -15.65 6.70
N ARG A 369 -26.65 -15.77 6.61
CA ARG A 369 -27.29 -17.08 6.29
C ARG A 369 -26.89 -17.61 4.93
N GLN A 370 -26.63 -16.70 3.98
CA GLN A 370 -26.19 -17.07 2.63
C GLN A 370 -24.79 -17.66 2.65
N ASP A 371 -23.89 -17.09 3.45
CA ASP A 371 -22.53 -17.62 3.61
C ASP A 371 -22.56 -19.01 4.21
N VAL A 372 -23.35 -19.20 5.27
CA VAL A 372 -23.54 -20.54 5.88
C VAL A 372 -24.10 -21.53 4.88
N LYS A 373 -25.10 -21.13 4.08
CA LYS A 373 -25.62 -21.99 3.01
C LYS A 373 -24.53 -22.36 2.01
N THR A 374 -23.75 -21.40 1.55
CA THR A 374 -22.64 -21.64 0.63
C THR A 374 -21.59 -22.59 1.20
N MET A 375 -21.28 -22.46 2.50
CA MET A 375 -20.38 -23.37 3.20
C MET A 375 -20.93 -24.80 3.27
N VAL A 376 -22.21 -24.94 3.57
CA VAL A 376 -22.90 -26.24 3.61
C VAL A 376 -22.97 -26.86 2.21
N ASP A 377 -23.29 -26.07 1.19
CA ASP A 377 -23.34 -26.54 -0.22
C ASP A 377 -21.97 -27.06 -0.68
N LYS A 378 -20.89 -26.36 -0.31
CA LYS A 378 -19.51 -26.83 -0.60
C LYS A 378 -19.14 -28.10 0.17
N LEU A 379 -19.56 -28.22 1.43
CA LEU A 379 -19.35 -29.45 2.19
C LEU A 379 -20.15 -30.62 1.60
N LYS A 380 -21.33 -30.36 1.04
CA LYS A 380 -22.16 -31.36 0.37
C LYS A 380 -21.46 -31.99 -0.84
N GLU A 381 -20.60 -31.25 -1.56
CA GLU A 381 -19.84 -31.77 -2.70
C GLU A 381 -18.84 -32.85 -2.28
N THR A 382 -18.28 -32.75 -1.06
CA THR A 382 -17.30 -33.71 -0.54
C THR A 382 -17.93 -34.77 0.37
N ASN A 383 -18.88 -34.37 1.21
CA ASN A 383 -19.50 -35.21 2.24
C ASN A 383 -21.03 -35.09 2.18
N PRO A 384 -21.69 -35.64 1.12
CA PRO A 384 -23.13 -35.48 0.93
C PRO A 384 -23.96 -36.10 2.05
N ALA A 385 -23.59 -37.26 2.57
CA ALA A 385 -24.38 -38.00 3.57
C ALA A 385 -24.65 -37.17 4.83
N ILE A 386 -23.60 -36.57 5.42
CA ILE A 386 -23.77 -35.79 6.67
C ILE A 386 -24.63 -34.54 6.46
N VAL A 387 -24.51 -33.91 5.29
CA VAL A 387 -25.31 -32.71 4.99
C VAL A 387 -26.78 -33.08 4.79
N GLU A 388 -27.08 -34.15 4.04
CA GLU A 388 -28.45 -34.59 3.77
C GLU A 388 -29.18 -35.10 5.03
N ASP A 389 -28.42 -35.74 5.92
CA ASP A 389 -28.98 -36.20 7.20
C ASP A 389 -29.24 -35.05 8.18
N THR A 390 -28.41 -34.01 8.16
CA THR A 390 -28.46 -32.94 9.16
C THR A 390 -29.25 -31.72 8.70
N VAL A 391 -29.01 -31.23 7.47
CA VAL A 391 -29.60 -29.96 6.96
C VAL A 391 -30.53 -30.23 5.77
N PRO A 392 -31.81 -29.84 5.79
CA PRO A 392 -32.52 -29.07 6.82
C PRO A 392 -33.24 -29.94 7.88
N ASN A 393 -33.11 -31.27 7.83
CA ASN A 393 -33.97 -32.22 8.54
C ASN A 393 -33.87 -32.11 10.06
N VAL A 394 -32.67 -31.99 10.59
CA VAL A 394 -32.38 -31.91 12.03
C VAL A 394 -32.10 -30.45 12.43
N VAL A 395 -31.33 -29.71 11.61
CA VAL A 395 -30.90 -28.34 11.90
C VAL A 395 -31.21 -27.42 10.74
N SER A 396 -31.89 -26.31 10.99
CA SER A 396 -32.08 -25.27 9.98
C SER A 396 -30.81 -24.44 9.76
N ILE A 397 -30.64 -23.86 8.56
CA ILE A 397 -29.54 -22.92 8.28
C ILE A 397 -29.53 -21.77 9.29
N ALA A 398 -30.70 -21.30 9.76
CA ALA A 398 -30.78 -20.24 10.76
C ALA A 398 -30.26 -20.68 12.13
N TYR A 399 -30.50 -21.93 12.52
CA TYR A 399 -29.96 -22.48 13.76
C TYR A 399 -28.46 -22.67 13.65
N LEU A 400 -27.99 -23.28 12.56
CA LEU A 400 -26.55 -23.45 12.28
C LEU A 400 -25.81 -22.11 12.31
N GLN A 401 -26.34 -21.05 11.63
CA GLN A 401 -25.75 -19.71 11.66
C GLN A 401 -25.56 -19.20 13.09
N LYS A 402 -26.54 -19.39 13.96
CA LYS A 402 -26.44 -18.93 15.34
C LYS A 402 -25.37 -19.69 16.14
N VAL A 403 -25.28 -21.01 15.97
CA VAL A 403 -24.24 -21.82 16.63
C VAL A 403 -22.86 -21.40 16.12
N LEU A 404 -22.67 -21.26 14.79
CA LEU A 404 -21.42 -20.79 14.21
C LEU A 404 -21.08 -19.36 14.66
N GLY A 405 -22.09 -18.48 14.76
CA GLY A 405 -21.94 -17.13 15.30
C GLY A 405 -21.49 -17.11 16.76
N ASN A 406 -22.03 -18.00 17.62
CA ASN A 406 -21.58 -18.13 19.00
C ASN A 406 -20.11 -18.54 19.07
N LEU A 407 -19.68 -19.51 18.26
CA LEU A 407 -18.28 -19.95 18.19
C LEU A 407 -17.36 -18.81 17.72
N LEU A 408 -17.76 -18.08 16.66
CA LEU A 408 -16.98 -16.96 16.12
C LEU A 408 -16.85 -15.82 17.13
N ARG A 409 -17.89 -15.52 17.90
CA ARG A 409 -17.87 -14.49 18.95
C ARG A 409 -16.83 -14.79 20.02
N GLU A 410 -16.57 -16.06 20.29
CA GLU A 410 -15.53 -16.53 21.22
C GLU A 410 -14.18 -16.73 20.54
N GLY A 411 -14.07 -16.39 19.25
CA GLY A 411 -12.85 -16.60 18.48
C GLY A 411 -12.58 -18.06 18.13
N VAL A 412 -13.54 -18.96 18.29
CA VAL A 412 -13.38 -20.40 17.94
C VAL A 412 -13.53 -20.58 16.44
N PRO A 413 -12.53 -21.16 15.74
CA PRO A 413 -12.60 -21.42 14.31
C PRO A 413 -13.72 -22.40 13.94
N ILE A 414 -14.47 -22.05 12.88
CA ILE A 414 -15.57 -22.86 12.34
C ILE A 414 -15.17 -23.70 11.12
N ARG A 415 -13.87 -23.83 10.87
CA ARG A 415 -13.32 -24.49 9.69
C ARG A 415 -13.71 -25.96 9.59
N ASP A 416 -13.80 -26.65 10.72
CA ASP A 416 -14.21 -28.07 10.79
C ASP A 416 -15.73 -28.19 10.84
N LEU A 417 -16.39 -27.75 9.75
CA LEU A 417 -17.83 -27.75 9.63
C LEU A 417 -18.41 -29.18 9.66
N GLN A 418 -17.65 -30.20 9.24
CA GLN A 418 -18.06 -31.59 9.31
C GLN A 418 -18.28 -32.02 10.76
N THR A 419 -17.28 -31.89 11.63
CA THR A 419 -17.40 -32.23 13.07
C THR A 419 -18.52 -31.44 13.74
N ILE A 420 -18.72 -30.17 13.36
CA ILE A 420 -19.80 -29.34 13.87
C ILE A 420 -21.17 -29.93 13.49
N LEU A 421 -21.38 -30.31 12.22
CA LEU A 421 -22.64 -30.88 11.75
C LEU A 421 -22.90 -32.28 12.36
N GLU A 422 -21.89 -33.13 12.46
CA GLU A 422 -21.99 -34.43 13.14
C GLU A 422 -22.46 -34.27 14.59
N THR A 423 -21.84 -33.36 15.33
CA THR A 423 -22.22 -33.06 16.72
C THR A 423 -23.66 -32.50 16.80
N LEU A 424 -24.03 -31.62 15.88
CA LEU A 424 -25.39 -31.07 15.83
C LEU A 424 -26.41 -32.14 15.48
N SER A 425 -26.10 -33.08 14.60
CA SER A 425 -26.97 -34.21 14.29
C SER A 425 -27.24 -35.08 15.52
N ASP A 426 -26.22 -35.34 16.33
CA ASP A 426 -26.31 -36.20 17.50
C ASP A 426 -27.09 -35.57 18.65
N TYR A 427 -26.96 -34.28 18.88
CA TYR A 427 -27.46 -33.62 20.10
C TYR A 427 -28.63 -32.66 19.89
N SER A 428 -28.80 -32.00 18.73
CA SER A 428 -29.81 -30.97 18.56
C SER A 428 -31.26 -31.46 18.61
N SER A 429 -31.51 -32.72 18.25
CA SER A 429 -32.81 -33.35 18.36
C SER A 429 -33.26 -33.55 19.81
N SER A 430 -32.31 -33.67 20.72
CA SER A 430 -32.53 -33.91 22.15
C SER A 430 -32.52 -32.63 23.00
N LEU A 431 -31.96 -31.55 22.51
CA LEU A 431 -31.71 -30.32 23.25
C LEU A 431 -32.39 -29.13 22.57
N LYS A 432 -33.30 -28.47 23.27
CA LYS A 432 -33.97 -27.23 22.81
C LYS A 432 -33.12 -25.97 23.08
N ASP A 433 -32.15 -26.09 23.98
CA ASP A 433 -31.30 -24.99 24.40
C ASP A 433 -30.06 -24.88 23.47
N MET A 434 -29.94 -23.72 22.82
CA MET A 434 -28.87 -23.45 21.87
C MET A 434 -27.50 -23.33 22.54
N ASP A 435 -27.43 -22.77 23.74
CA ASP A 435 -26.19 -22.56 24.46
C ASP A 435 -25.58 -23.89 24.87
N ILE A 436 -26.43 -24.83 25.35
CA ILE A 436 -26.02 -26.19 25.66
C ILE A 436 -25.55 -26.93 24.41
N THR A 437 -26.27 -26.76 23.29
CA THR A 437 -25.85 -27.38 22.02
C THR A 437 -24.50 -26.83 21.53
N THR A 438 -24.30 -25.51 21.66
CA THR A 438 -23.02 -24.87 21.33
C THR A 438 -21.89 -25.42 22.21
N GLU A 439 -22.16 -25.71 23.48
CA GLU A 439 -21.17 -26.30 24.40
C GLU A 439 -20.75 -27.71 23.96
N TYR A 440 -21.67 -28.55 23.50
CA TYR A 440 -21.28 -29.85 22.92
C TYR A 440 -20.42 -29.72 21.68
N VAL A 441 -20.68 -28.72 20.83
CA VAL A 441 -19.84 -28.42 19.67
C VAL A 441 -18.45 -27.98 20.12
N ARG A 442 -18.32 -27.12 21.16
CA ARG A 442 -17.01 -26.75 21.73
C ARG A 442 -16.23 -27.98 22.21
N GLN A 443 -16.90 -28.90 22.92
CA GLN A 443 -16.29 -30.15 23.38
C GLN A 443 -15.79 -31.02 22.23
N ALA A 444 -16.54 -31.09 21.13
CA ALA A 444 -16.11 -31.77 19.91
C ALA A 444 -14.87 -31.11 19.30
N LEU A 445 -14.80 -29.77 19.31
CA LEU A 445 -13.70 -28.96 18.78
C LEU A 445 -12.53 -28.80 19.76
N LYS A 446 -12.48 -29.53 20.86
CA LYS A 446 -11.47 -29.39 21.94
C LYS A 446 -10.01 -29.34 21.46
N ARG A 447 -9.64 -30.10 20.43
CA ARG A 447 -8.29 -30.07 19.87
C ARG A 447 -7.95 -28.73 19.23
N THR A 448 -8.89 -28.17 18.48
CA THR A 448 -8.75 -26.86 17.80
C THR A 448 -8.63 -25.74 18.83
N ILE A 449 -9.50 -25.77 19.85
CA ILE A 449 -9.48 -24.80 20.94
C ILE A 449 -8.18 -24.91 21.74
N THR A 450 -7.80 -26.13 22.18
CA THR A 450 -6.56 -26.36 22.92
C THR A 450 -5.33 -25.87 22.16
N ARG A 451 -5.26 -26.15 20.84
CA ARG A 451 -4.14 -25.71 20.00
C ARG A 451 -4.00 -24.20 19.94
N ARG A 452 -5.13 -23.47 19.94
CA ARG A 452 -5.13 -22.01 19.89
C ARG A 452 -4.55 -21.37 21.15
N PHE A 453 -4.83 -21.95 22.32
CA PHE A 453 -4.40 -21.43 23.64
C PHE A 453 -3.14 -22.09 24.18
N ASN A 454 -2.55 -23.02 23.42
CA ASN A 454 -1.33 -23.71 23.82
C ASN A 454 -0.09 -22.89 23.41
N ASP A 455 0.55 -22.28 24.38
CA ASP A 455 1.81 -21.58 24.21
C ASP A 455 2.97 -22.43 24.71
N ALA A 456 3.89 -22.82 23.81
CA ALA A 456 5.06 -23.64 24.12
C ALA A 456 4.76 -24.94 24.92
N GLY A 457 3.59 -25.54 24.70
CA GLY A 457 3.18 -26.77 25.39
C GLY A 457 2.50 -26.55 26.74
N GLN A 458 2.21 -25.30 27.11
CA GLN A 458 1.53 -24.92 28.34
C GLN A 458 0.27 -24.12 28.07
N ILE A 459 -0.77 -24.35 28.85
CA ILE A 459 -1.99 -23.53 28.85
C ILE A 459 -2.05 -22.82 30.21
N ARG A 460 -2.06 -21.50 30.17
CA ARG A 460 -2.23 -20.67 31.36
C ARG A 460 -3.72 -20.53 31.64
N VAL A 461 -4.15 -20.82 32.86
CA VAL A 461 -5.55 -20.75 33.25
C VAL A 461 -5.73 -19.93 34.51
N ILE A 462 -6.84 -19.22 34.61
CA ILE A 462 -7.31 -18.61 35.85
C ILE A 462 -8.41 -19.51 36.40
N THR A 463 -8.28 -19.96 37.63
CA THR A 463 -9.27 -20.81 38.30
C THR A 463 -10.09 -19.99 39.29
N LEU A 464 -11.37 -20.29 39.38
CA LEU A 464 -12.23 -19.73 40.41
C LEU A 464 -12.04 -20.47 41.74
N ASP A 465 -12.11 -19.75 42.85
CA ASP A 465 -12.22 -20.36 44.16
C ASP A 465 -13.55 -21.14 44.28
N ALA A 466 -13.51 -22.30 44.93
CA ALA A 466 -14.69 -23.15 45.06
C ALA A 466 -15.91 -22.45 45.70
N GLY A 467 -15.69 -21.47 46.59
CA GLY A 467 -16.75 -20.68 47.18
C GLY A 467 -17.42 -19.73 46.15
N VAL A 468 -16.64 -19.15 45.24
CA VAL A 468 -17.15 -18.29 44.15
C VAL A 468 -17.86 -19.13 43.11
N GLU A 469 -17.29 -20.27 42.74
CA GLU A 469 -17.90 -21.23 41.80
C GLU A 469 -19.29 -21.68 42.28
N ASN A 470 -19.40 -22.13 43.53
CA ASN A 470 -20.67 -22.53 44.13
C ASN A 470 -21.72 -21.40 44.16
N LYS A 471 -21.34 -20.17 44.42
CA LYS A 471 -22.21 -19.00 44.35
C LYS A 471 -22.76 -18.78 42.95
N ILE A 472 -21.88 -18.85 41.92
CA ILE A 472 -22.28 -18.69 40.52
C ILE A 472 -23.22 -19.82 40.10
N VAL A 473 -22.87 -21.08 40.36
CA VAL A 473 -23.69 -22.25 40.01
C VAL A 473 -25.04 -22.21 40.71
N GLY A 474 -25.09 -21.82 42.00
CA GLY A 474 -26.35 -21.67 42.76
C GLY A 474 -27.24 -20.50 42.29
N ALA A 475 -26.64 -19.51 41.62
CA ALA A 475 -27.35 -18.36 41.08
C ALA A 475 -27.87 -18.56 39.64
N VAL A 476 -27.47 -19.65 38.95
CA VAL A 476 -27.98 -19.96 37.62
C VAL A 476 -29.45 -20.42 37.71
N LYS A 477 -30.34 -19.65 37.10
CA LYS A 477 -31.76 -19.98 36.99
C LYS A 477 -32.13 -20.31 35.55
N LYS A 478 -32.95 -21.33 35.36
CA LYS A 478 -33.47 -21.71 34.04
C LYS A 478 -34.86 -21.07 33.84
N SER A 479 -35.05 -20.46 32.68
CA SER A 479 -36.35 -19.98 32.20
C SER A 479 -36.72 -20.68 30.88
N GLU A 480 -37.94 -20.48 30.40
CA GLU A 480 -38.37 -20.99 29.08
C GLU A 480 -37.58 -20.37 27.91
N GLN A 481 -36.93 -19.24 28.13
CA GLN A 481 -36.14 -18.50 27.13
C GLN A 481 -34.63 -18.77 27.22
N GLY A 482 -34.16 -19.59 28.16
CA GLY A 482 -32.73 -19.90 28.40
C GLY A 482 -32.32 -19.79 29.86
N SER A 483 -31.06 -20.00 30.14
CA SER A 483 -30.46 -19.85 31.47
C SER A 483 -29.99 -18.40 31.70
N TYR A 484 -30.25 -17.85 32.89
CA TYR A 484 -29.75 -16.54 33.28
C TYR A 484 -29.14 -16.56 34.68
N LEU A 485 -28.18 -15.67 34.92
CA LEU A 485 -27.46 -15.56 36.19
C LEU A 485 -28.17 -14.54 37.10
N ALA A 486 -28.67 -14.99 38.24
CA ALA A 486 -29.36 -14.17 39.23
C ALA A 486 -28.42 -13.88 40.44
N LEU A 487 -27.30 -13.21 40.19
CA LEU A 487 -26.41 -12.71 41.24
C LEU A 487 -26.74 -11.25 41.59
N ASP A 488 -26.46 -10.87 42.84
CA ASP A 488 -26.55 -9.47 43.27
C ASP A 488 -25.42 -8.65 42.63
N PRO A 489 -25.70 -7.36 42.32
CA PRO A 489 -24.71 -6.49 41.66
C PRO A 489 -23.38 -6.34 42.41
N GLU A 490 -23.42 -6.36 43.74
CA GLU A 490 -22.22 -6.24 44.58
C GLU A 490 -21.29 -7.45 44.40
N THR A 491 -21.86 -8.67 44.36
CA THR A 491 -21.09 -9.90 44.11
C THR A 491 -20.52 -9.92 42.70
N ILE A 492 -21.27 -9.50 41.70
CA ILE A 492 -20.77 -9.38 40.31
C ILE A 492 -19.59 -8.42 40.26
N GLN A 493 -19.72 -7.24 40.88
CA GLN A 493 -18.67 -6.23 40.88
C GLN A 493 -17.41 -6.70 41.59
N ALA A 494 -17.55 -7.40 42.73
CA ALA A 494 -16.42 -7.97 43.45
C ALA A 494 -15.68 -9.07 42.65
N ILE A 495 -16.41 -9.94 41.93
CA ILE A 495 -15.82 -10.95 41.06
C ILE A 495 -15.05 -10.29 39.91
N VAL A 496 -15.64 -9.29 39.23
CA VAL A 496 -15.02 -8.57 38.12
C VAL A 496 -13.76 -7.84 38.57
N GLN A 497 -13.81 -7.13 39.71
CA GLN A 497 -12.63 -6.43 40.25
C GLN A 497 -11.50 -7.42 40.63
N SER A 498 -11.84 -8.56 41.25
CA SER A 498 -10.87 -9.58 41.58
C SER A 498 -10.22 -10.18 40.33
N LEU A 499 -11.02 -10.40 39.29
CA LEU A 499 -10.54 -10.88 37.99
C LEU A 499 -9.59 -9.87 37.33
N GLN A 500 -9.97 -8.59 37.33
CA GLN A 500 -9.13 -7.51 36.80
C GLN A 500 -7.78 -7.44 37.53
N MET A 501 -7.79 -7.49 38.87
CA MET A 501 -6.54 -7.47 39.64
C MET A 501 -5.62 -8.66 39.33
N GLN A 502 -6.18 -9.85 39.04
CA GLN A 502 -5.36 -11.01 38.64
C GLN A 502 -4.85 -10.90 37.21
N LEU A 503 -5.66 -10.36 36.30
CA LEU A 503 -5.27 -10.08 34.92
C LEU A 503 -4.15 -9.04 34.85
N ASP A 504 -4.22 -7.97 35.63
CA ASP A 504 -3.18 -6.94 35.70
C ASP A 504 -1.83 -7.51 36.18
N LYS A 505 -1.85 -8.43 37.16
CA LYS A 505 -0.62 -9.14 37.59
C LYS A 505 -0.01 -10.02 36.49
N VAL A 506 -0.84 -10.58 35.62
CA VAL A 506 -0.38 -11.40 34.49
C VAL A 506 0.09 -10.50 33.34
N ARG A 507 -0.51 -9.29 33.19
CA ARG A 507 -0.20 -8.31 32.17
C ARG A 507 1.22 -7.74 32.30
N ASP A 508 1.69 -7.51 33.52
CA ASP A 508 3.08 -7.08 33.80
C ASP A 508 4.13 -8.13 33.39
N VAL A 509 3.73 -9.38 33.23
CA VAL A 509 4.64 -10.50 32.87
C VAL A 509 4.59 -10.81 31.36
N THR A 510 3.50 -10.46 30.64
CA THR A 510 3.32 -10.77 29.20
C THR A 510 2.39 -9.74 28.54
N ALA A 511 2.96 -8.67 28.04
CA ALA A 511 2.22 -7.59 27.37
C ALA A 511 1.41 -7.99 26.11
N GLY A 512 1.50 -9.23 25.65
CA GLY A 512 0.80 -9.74 24.45
C GLY A 512 -0.44 -10.60 24.69
N PHE A 513 -0.72 -11.06 25.92
CA PHE A 513 -1.69 -12.14 26.18
C PHE A 513 -3.06 -11.69 26.72
N CYS A 514 -3.23 -10.43 27.12
CA CYS A 514 -4.39 -10.04 27.93
C CYS A 514 -5.70 -9.80 27.19
N ASN A 515 -5.69 -9.58 25.89
CA ASN A 515 -6.93 -9.28 25.16
C ASN A 515 -7.75 -10.53 24.76
N GLU A 516 -7.17 -11.70 24.80
CA GLU A 516 -7.92 -12.94 24.49
C GLU A 516 -8.63 -13.56 25.70
N ILE A 517 -8.10 -13.35 26.92
CA ILE A 517 -8.70 -13.91 28.16
C ILE A 517 -9.91 -13.09 28.62
N ALA A 518 -9.97 -11.80 28.32
CA ALA A 518 -11.10 -10.93 28.70
C ALA A 518 -12.38 -11.19 27.90
N LYS A 519 -12.37 -12.10 26.92
CA LYS A 519 -13.51 -12.49 26.07
C LYS A 519 -14.24 -13.74 26.54
N PHE A 520 -13.76 -14.43 27.57
CA PHE A 520 -14.42 -15.53 28.25
C PHE A 520 -14.99 -15.06 29.60
#